data_109f0ebf4205b50da9f1848fae6e32b4
#
_entry.id   109f0ebf4205b50da9f1848fae6e32b4
#
_cell.length_a   1.000
_cell.length_b   1.000
_cell.length_c   1.000
_cell.angle_alpha   90.00
_cell.angle_beta   90.00
_cell.angle_gamma   90.00
#
_symmetry.space_group_name_H-M   'P 1'
#
loop_
_entity.id
_entity.type
_entity.pdbx_description
1 polymer ?
#
loop_
_entity_poly.entity_id
_entity_poly.type
_entity_poly.pdbx_seq_one_letter_code
_entity_poly.pdbx_strand_id
1 'polypeptide(L)'
;MNIWKKLGGFCKDYGIWYTARKVVYRCYIKYYLGRKYCPLTISETDRRTQEQWKPDRKIKISIVVPLYNTREDFFRQMLDSVRNQTYGNWELCLADASDHEECSRMLQQLAQEAQKEDGRIRYQRLMINEGISENTNRAIEMSTGEYIALLDHDDILHPSALYDVMQAINYHQGEFIYTDELSFDGIPDRVQNIHFKPDFSPESFRSNNYICHFSVF
;
A
#
# COMPACT_ATOMS: atom_id res chain seq x y z
N MET A 1 -29.44 0.86 -3.09
CA MET A 1 -29.79 2.31 -3.15
C MET A 1 -29.72 2.75 -4.61
N ASN A 2 -30.80 3.38 -5.13
CA ASN A 2 -30.95 3.65 -6.57
C ASN A 2 -29.94 4.72 -7.03
N ILE A 3 -29.15 4.43 -8.05
CA ILE A 3 -28.08 5.30 -8.60
C ILE A 3 -28.61 6.68 -9.01
N TRP A 4 -29.85 6.73 -9.49
CA TRP A 4 -30.53 7.97 -9.88
C TRP A 4 -30.83 8.92 -8.70
N LYS A 5 -31.12 8.37 -7.50
CA LYS A 5 -31.25 9.18 -6.29
C LYS A 5 -29.93 9.79 -5.85
N LYS A 6 -28.83 9.02 -5.95
CA LYS A 6 -27.48 9.54 -5.66
C LYS A 6 -27.07 10.65 -6.63
N LEU A 7 -27.28 10.44 -7.92
CA LEU A 7 -26.97 11.45 -8.96
C LEU A 7 -27.82 12.71 -8.78
N GLY A 8 -29.12 12.56 -8.50
CA GLY A 8 -30.02 13.71 -8.26
C GLY A 8 -29.60 14.53 -7.04
N GLY A 9 -29.22 13.89 -5.92
CA GLY A 9 -28.66 14.56 -4.75
C GLY A 9 -27.37 15.32 -5.09
N PHE A 10 -26.44 14.68 -5.78
CA PHE A 10 -25.17 15.28 -6.19
C PHE A 10 -25.37 16.48 -7.13
N CYS A 11 -26.31 16.39 -8.08
CA CYS A 11 -26.67 17.52 -8.94
C CYS A 11 -27.23 18.69 -8.17
N LYS A 12 -28.00 18.43 -7.11
CA LYS A 12 -28.58 19.47 -6.25
C LYS A 12 -27.53 20.18 -5.42
N ASP A 13 -26.55 19.42 -4.90
CA ASP A 13 -25.53 19.94 -3.98
C ASP A 13 -24.36 20.62 -4.72
N TYR A 14 -23.96 20.12 -5.88
CA TYR A 14 -22.75 20.54 -6.59
C TYR A 14 -23.00 21.07 -8.01
N GLY A 15 -24.22 21.03 -8.49
CA GLY A 15 -24.59 21.45 -9.83
C GLY A 15 -24.39 20.39 -10.92
N ILE A 16 -25.11 20.56 -12.04
CA ILE A 16 -25.18 19.57 -13.12
C ILE A 16 -23.84 19.36 -13.83
N TRP A 17 -23.08 20.43 -14.06
CA TRP A 17 -21.79 20.38 -14.75
C TRP A 17 -20.72 19.64 -13.93
N TYR A 18 -20.67 19.90 -12.64
CA TYR A 18 -19.75 19.18 -11.76
C TYR A 18 -20.09 17.69 -11.69
N THR A 19 -21.37 17.36 -11.57
CA THR A 19 -21.86 15.98 -11.54
C THR A 19 -21.55 15.26 -12.85
N ALA A 20 -21.81 15.89 -14.00
CA ALA A 20 -21.48 15.33 -15.31
C ALA A 20 -19.97 15.06 -15.44
N ARG A 21 -19.13 16.02 -15.05
CA ARG A 21 -17.67 15.85 -15.05
C ARG A 21 -17.22 14.68 -14.18
N LYS A 22 -17.79 14.50 -12.98
CA LYS A 22 -17.49 13.38 -12.08
C LYS A 22 -17.92 12.04 -12.68
N VAL A 23 -19.07 11.98 -13.35
CA VAL A 23 -19.53 10.76 -14.04
C VAL A 23 -18.60 10.41 -15.19
N VAL A 24 -18.24 11.38 -16.05
CA VAL A 24 -17.31 11.17 -17.16
C VAL A 24 -15.95 10.71 -16.65
N TYR A 25 -15.44 11.36 -15.61
CA TYR A 25 -14.17 10.98 -14.98
C TYR A 25 -14.20 9.54 -14.43
N ARG A 26 -15.27 9.15 -13.72
CA ARG A 26 -15.45 7.77 -13.24
C ARG A 26 -15.54 6.76 -14.39
N CYS A 27 -16.22 7.10 -15.47
CA CYS A 27 -16.27 6.24 -16.64
C CYS A 27 -14.88 6.11 -17.28
N TYR A 28 -14.14 7.21 -17.39
CA TYR A 28 -12.78 7.21 -17.92
C TYR A 28 -11.85 6.35 -17.07
N ILE A 29 -11.85 6.53 -15.74
CA ILE A 29 -11.07 5.70 -14.82
C ILE A 29 -11.45 4.23 -14.99
N LYS A 30 -12.74 3.90 -14.85
CA LYS A 30 -13.22 2.51 -14.86
C LYS A 30 -12.97 1.78 -16.18
N TYR A 31 -13.23 2.43 -17.31
CA TYR A 31 -13.22 1.76 -18.60
C TYR A 31 -11.94 1.96 -19.40
N TYR A 32 -11.20 2.99 -19.15
CA TYR A 32 -9.98 3.29 -19.90
C TYR A 32 -8.72 3.06 -19.05
N LEU A 33 -8.56 3.78 -17.94
CA LEU A 33 -7.37 3.66 -17.12
C LEU A 33 -7.33 2.33 -16.36
N GLY A 34 -8.45 1.89 -15.78
CA GLY A 34 -8.51 0.64 -15.01
C GLY A 34 -8.18 -0.60 -15.85
N ARG A 35 -8.46 -0.58 -17.18
CA ARG A 35 -8.04 -1.66 -18.09
C ARG A 35 -6.59 -1.53 -18.56
N LYS A 36 -6.05 -0.32 -18.60
CA LYS A 36 -4.68 -0.05 -19.04
C LYS A 36 -3.67 -0.26 -17.92
N TYR A 37 -4.08 0.03 -16.71
CA TYR A 37 -3.27 -0.12 -15.49
C TYR A 37 -3.86 -1.25 -14.65
N CYS A 38 -3.50 -2.50 -14.95
CA CYS A 38 -3.83 -3.62 -14.08
C CYS A 38 -2.87 -3.59 -12.87
N PRO A 39 -3.38 -3.30 -11.67
CA PRO A 39 -2.54 -2.90 -10.54
C PRO A 39 -1.73 -4.03 -9.93
N LEU A 40 -1.96 -5.28 -10.30
CA LEU A 40 -1.25 -6.41 -9.69
C LEU A 40 -0.48 -7.27 -10.67
N THR A 41 -0.42 -6.89 -11.94
CA THR A 41 0.30 -7.68 -12.93
C THR A 41 1.36 -6.87 -13.65
N ILE A 42 2.54 -7.43 -13.73
CA ILE A 42 3.61 -6.98 -14.63
C ILE A 42 3.85 -8.04 -15.69
N SER A 43 4.39 -7.64 -16.83
CA SER A 43 4.76 -8.61 -17.86
C SER A 43 5.87 -9.54 -17.34
N GLU A 44 5.91 -10.77 -17.85
CA GLU A 44 6.98 -11.71 -17.49
C GLU A 44 8.37 -11.17 -17.85
N THR A 45 8.45 -10.40 -18.94
CA THR A 45 9.68 -9.73 -19.37
C THR A 45 10.14 -8.67 -18.36
N ASP A 46 9.20 -7.82 -17.91
CA ASP A 46 9.50 -6.80 -16.92
C ASP A 46 9.91 -7.43 -15.59
N ARG A 47 9.18 -8.46 -15.14
CA ARG A 47 9.52 -9.19 -13.93
C ARG A 47 10.95 -9.71 -13.98
N ARG A 48 11.32 -10.42 -15.02
CA ARG A 48 12.68 -10.95 -15.20
C ARG A 48 13.74 -9.86 -15.22
N THR A 49 13.44 -8.74 -15.91
CA THR A 49 14.34 -7.59 -15.96
C THR A 49 14.57 -6.99 -14.57
N GLN A 50 13.49 -6.82 -13.80
CA GLN A 50 13.55 -6.26 -12.45
C GLN A 50 14.27 -7.21 -11.47
N GLU A 51 13.97 -8.49 -11.51
CA GLU A 51 14.61 -9.50 -10.63
C GLU A 51 16.10 -9.69 -10.94
N GLN A 52 16.51 -9.47 -12.18
CA GLN A 52 17.92 -9.56 -12.61
C GLN A 52 18.68 -8.25 -12.43
N TRP A 53 17.98 -7.16 -12.16
CA TRP A 53 18.61 -5.87 -11.95
C TRP A 53 19.53 -5.88 -10.72
N LYS A 54 20.74 -5.32 -10.91
CA LYS A 54 21.73 -5.22 -9.85
C LYS A 54 21.92 -3.76 -9.49
N PRO A 55 21.37 -3.30 -8.35
CA PRO A 55 21.60 -1.96 -7.87
C PRO A 55 23.07 -1.74 -7.46
N ASP A 56 23.57 -0.52 -7.60
CA ASP A 56 24.90 -0.13 -7.13
C ASP A 56 25.02 -0.28 -5.60
N ARG A 57 23.94 0.04 -4.89
CA ARG A 57 23.78 -0.20 -3.45
C ARG A 57 22.62 -1.15 -3.21
N LYS A 58 22.91 -2.30 -2.62
CA LYS A 58 21.90 -3.28 -2.24
C LYS A 58 21.33 -2.94 -0.86
N ILE A 59 20.38 -2.02 -0.83
CA ILE A 59 19.74 -1.50 0.38
C ILE A 59 18.63 -2.44 0.85
N LYS A 60 18.57 -2.72 2.14
CA LYS A 60 17.46 -3.45 2.76
C LYS A 60 16.34 -2.50 3.13
N ILE A 61 15.11 -2.80 2.68
CA ILE A 61 13.91 -2.04 3.00
C ILE A 61 13.11 -2.80 4.06
N SER A 62 12.81 -2.14 5.18
CA SER A 62 11.92 -2.67 6.21
C SER A 62 10.51 -2.16 5.97
N ILE A 63 9.61 -3.04 5.56
CA ILE A 63 8.18 -2.75 5.43
C ILE A 63 7.56 -2.91 6.81
N VAL A 64 6.98 -1.84 7.35
CA VAL A 64 6.38 -1.84 8.68
C VAL A 64 4.87 -1.74 8.58
N VAL A 65 4.17 -2.65 9.25
CA VAL A 65 2.71 -2.77 9.20
C VAL A 65 2.15 -2.87 10.61
N PRO A 66 1.48 -1.84 11.10
CA PRO A 66 0.69 -1.94 12.32
C PRO A 66 -0.61 -2.71 12.02
N LEU A 67 -0.87 -3.78 12.78
CA LEU A 67 -2.09 -4.58 12.67
C LEU A 67 -3.04 -4.22 13.81
N TYR A 68 -4.32 -4.05 13.49
CA TYR A 68 -5.38 -3.86 14.48
C TYR A 68 -6.70 -4.42 13.98
N ASN A 69 -7.15 -5.50 14.58
CA ASN A 69 -8.39 -6.20 14.20
C ASN A 69 -8.50 -6.45 12.68
N THR A 70 -7.38 -6.77 12.06
CA THR A 70 -7.26 -6.95 10.61
C THR A 70 -8.02 -8.19 10.16
N ARG A 71 -8.84 -8.06 9.14
CA ARG A 71 -9.52 -9.19 8.51
C ARG A 71 -8.52 -10.13 7.85
N GLU A 72 -8.83 -11.42 7.88
CA GLU A 72 -7.98 -12.46 7.29
C GLU A 72 -7.70 -12.23 5.79
N ASP A 73 -8.73 -11.86 5.03
CA ASP A 73 -8.60 -11.63 3.59
C ASP A 73 -7.68 -10.45 3.27
N PHE A 74 -7.73 -9.37 4.05
CA PHE A 74 -6.82 -8.23 3.91
C PHE A 74 -5.39 -8.60 4.28
N PHE A 75 -5.21 -9.27 5.42
CA PHE A 75 -3.89 -9.72 5.85
C PHE A 75 -3.21 -10.60 4.79
N ARG A 76 -3.94 -11.58 4.22
CA ARG A 76 -3.42 -12.46 3.18
C ARG A 76 -3.06 -11.70 1.91
N GLN A 77 -3.93 -10.80 1.44
CA GLN A 77 -3.67 -10.00 0.24
C GLN A 77 -2.46 -9.07 0.42
N MET A 78 -2.35 -8.39 1.56
CA MET A 78 -1.20 -7.57 1.92
C MET A 78 0.09 -8.40 1.91
N LEU A 79 0.10 -9.54 2.63
CA LEU A 79 1.23 -10.44 2.72
C LEU A 79 1.68 -10.97 1.36
N ASP A 80 0.74 -11.42 0.53
CA ASP A 80 1.01 -11.93 -0.80
C ASP A 80 1.58 -10.83 -1.71
N SER A 81 1.11 -9.59 -1.58
CA SER A 81 1.62 -8.44 -2.34
C SER A 81 3.08 -8.13 -1.99
N VAL A 82 3.45 -8.24 -0.72
CA VAL A 82 4.84 -8.06 -0.25
C VAL A 82 5.73 -9.21 -0.72
N ARG A 83 5.28 -10.45 -0.62
CA ARG A 83 6.02 -11.62 -1.11
C ARG A 83 6.26 -11.58 -2.62
N ASN A 84 5.33 -10.97 -3.37
CA ASN A 84 5.35 -10.88 -4.83
C ASN A 84 6.22 -9.73 -5.37
N GLN A 85 6.93 -8.99 -4.51
CA GLN A 85 7.81 -7.91 -4.92
C GLN A 85 8.99 -8.43 -5.74
N THR A 86 9.30 -7.75 -6.85
CA THR A 86 10.43 -8.09 -7.72
C THR A 86 11.79 -7.76 -7.10
N TYR A 87 11.86 -6.75 -6.25
CA TYR A 87 13.05 -6.48 -5.43
C TYR A 87 13.00 -7.33 -4.16
N GLY A 88 13.95 -8.23 -3.99
CA GLY A 88 13.92 -9.26 -2.94
C GLY A 88 14.60 -8.90 -1.62
N ASN A 89 15.33 -7.77 -1.52
CA ASN A 89 16.05 -7.41 -0.29
C ASN A 89 15.20 -6.55 0.66
N TRP A 90 14.17 -7.15 1.18
CA TRP A 90 13.24 -6.53 2.13
C TRP A 90 13.05 -7.42 3.37
N GLU A 91 12.48 -6.85 4.42
CA GLU A 91 11.87 -7.55 5.54
C GLU A 91 10.48 -6.96 5.82
N LEU A 92 9.60 -7.75 6.41
CA LEU A 92 8.26 -7.35 6.81
C LEU A 92 8.14 -7.42 8.33
N CYS A 93 7.87 -6.28 8.97
CA CYS A 93 7.73 -6.13 10.41
C CYS A 93 6.25 -5.88 10.76
N LEU A 94 5.61 -6.87 11.39
CA LEU A 94 4.20 -6.87 11.76
C LEU A 94 4.05 -6.65 13.26
N ALA A 95 3.45 -5.52 13.66
CA ALA A 95 3.15 -5.21 15.06
C ALA A 95 1.64 -5.28 15.30
N ASP A 96 1.17 -6.31 15.98
CA ASP A 96 -0.26 -6.58 16.17
C ASP A 96 -0.75 -6.11 17.54
N ALA A 97 -1.59 -5.07 17.54
CA ALA A 97 -2.26 -4.49 18.70
C ALA A 97 -3.76 -4.84 18.77
N SER A 98 -4.21 -5.88 18.06
CA SER A 98 -5.62 -6.29 18.04
C SER A 98 -6.15 -6.57 19.43
N ASP A 99 -7.32 -6.07 19.77
CA ASP A 99 -8.00 -6.29 21.07
C ASP A 99 -9.06 -7.39 21.00
N HIS A 100 -9.52 -7.76 19.82
CA HIS A 100 -10.38 -8.91 19.60
C HIS A 100 -9.56 -10.19 19.62
N GLU A 101 -9.78 -11.01 20.65
CA GLU A 101 -8.97 -12.20 20.91
C GLU A 101 -8.97 -13.23 19.76
N GLU A 102 -10.12 -13.45 19.11
CA GLU A 102 -10.20 -14.34 17.96
C GLU A 102 -9.39 -13.82 16.76
N CYS A 103 -9.48 -12.51 16.49
CA CYS A 103 -8.71 -11.86 15.43
C CYS A 103 -7.21 -11.96 15.72
N SER A 104 -6.78 -11.63 16.94
CA SER A 104 -5.39 -11.71 17.34
C SER A 104 -4.83 -13.14 17.22
N ARG A 105 -5.58 -14.16 17.66
CA ARG A 105 -5.16 -15.58 17.51
C ARG A 105 -5.02 -15.97 16.03
N MET A 106 -5.95 -15.56 15.20
CA MET A 106 -5.92 -15.82 13.76
C MET A 106 -4.69 -15.15 13.13
N LEU A 107 -4.46 -13.85 13.39
CA LEU A 107 -3.31 -13.11 12.86
C LEU A 107 -1.98 -13.72 13.33
N GLN A 108 -1.88 -14.10 14.59
CA GLN A 108 -0.70 -14.77 15.14
C GLN A 108 -0.42 -16.10 14.43
N GLN A 109 -1.44 -16.91 14.20
CA GLN A 109 -1.30 -18.18 13.50
C GLN A 109 -0.80 -17.94 12.07
N LEU A 110 -1.46 -17.06 11.32
CA LEU A 110 -1.09 -16.75 9.94
C LEU A 110 0.33 -16.18 9.82
N ALA A 111 0.68 -15.28 10.75
CA ALA A 111 2.03 -14.71 10.78
C ALA A 111 3.09 -15.76 11.11
N GLN A 112 2.83 -16.69 12.04
CA GLN A 112 3.75 -17.78 12.36
C GLN A 112 3.93 -18.77 11.20
N GLU A 113 2.86 -19.06 10.48
CA GLU A 113 2.92 -19.86 9.25
C GLU A 113 3.78 -19.14 8.20
N ALA A 114 3.52 -17.85 7.99
CA ALA A 114 4.28 -17.03 7.07
C ALA A 114 5.77 -16.93 7.42
N GLN A 115 6.12 -16.83 8.72
CA GLN A 115 7.50 -16.80 9.20
C GLN A 115 8.25 -18.12 8.97
N LYS A 116 7.57 -19.26 9.05
CA LYS A 116 8.18 -20.58 8.76
C LYS A 116 8.54 -20.73 7.29
N GLU A 117 7.74 -20.14 6.41
CA GLU A 117 7.93 -20.18 4.96
C GLU A 117 8.96 -19.15 4.49
N ASP A 118 8.98 -17.98 5.11
CA ASP A 118 9.82 -16.85 4.74
C ASP A 118 10.42 -16.15 5.96
N GLY A 119 11.71 -16.37 6.19
CA GLY A 119 12.45 -15.82 7.32
C GLY A 119 12.62 -14.29 7.30
N ARG A 120 12.17 -13.60 6.24
CA ARG A 120 12.15 -12.14 6.17
C ARG A 120 10.97 -11.52 6.91
N ILE A 121 10.00 -12.32 7.35
CA ILE A 121 8.79 -11.86 8.03
C ILE A 121 9.04 -11.93 9.54
N ARG A 122 8.68 -10.86 10.25
CA ARG A 122 8.74 -10.75 11.71
C ARG A 122 7.38 -10.34 12.24
N TYR A 123 6.96 -10.94 13.33
CA TYR A 123 5.69 -10.65 13.97
C TYR A 123 5.90 -10.46 15.48
N GLN A 124 5.29 -9.42 16.00
CA GLN A 124 5.22 -9.14 17.43
C GLN A 124 3.79 -8.84 17.84
N ARG A 125 3.30 -9.57 18.86
CA ARG A 125 2.07 -9.24 19.56
C ARG A 125 2.31 -8.13 20.54
N LEU A 126 1.54 -7.05 20.46
CA LEU A 126 1.56 -5.96 21.43
C LEU A 126 0.52 -6.22 22.52
N MET A 127 0.86 -5.91 23.78
CA MET A 127 -0.03 -6.14 24.93
C MET A 127 -1.11 -5.05 25.02
N ILE A 128 -0.85 -3.87 24.50
CA ILE A 128 -1.72 -2.69 24.59
C ILE A 128 -1.75 -2.02 23.22
N ASN A 129 -2.93 -1.58 22.82
CA ASN A 129 -3.09 -0.71 21.66
C ASN A 129 -2.89 0.75 22.10
N GLU A 130 -1.74 1.31 21.76
CA GLU A 130 -1.39 2.70 22.05
C GLU A 130 -1.73 3.66 20.89
N GLY A 131 -2.46 3.18 19.89
CA GLY A 131 -2.83 3.92 18.70
C GLY A 131 -1.85 3.72 17.54
N ILE A 132 -2.28 4.16 16.35
CA ILE A 132 -1.57 3.86 15.10
C ILE A 132 -0.10 4.30 15.13
N SER A 133 0.20 5.48 15.65
CA SER A 133 1.57 6.01 15.67
C SER A 133 2.50 5.16 16.54
N GLU A 134 2.08 4.83 17.77
CA GLU A 134 2.91 4.03 18.67
C GLU A 134 3.03 2.58 18.21
N ASN A 135 1.94 2.00 17.68
CA ASN A 135 1.99 0.65 17.12
C ASN A 135 2.93 0.60 15.89
N THR A 136 2.95 1.66 15.07
CA THR A 136 3.92 1.80 13.97
C THR A 136 5.34 1.92 14.50
N ASN A 137 5.59 2.71 15.55
CA ASN A 137 6.89 2.82 16.21
C ASN A 137 7.40 1.45 16.68
N ARG A 138 6.51 0.60 17.24
CA ARG A 138 6.87 -0.78 17.62
C ARG A 138 7.29 -1.64 16.40
N ALA A 139 6.64 -1.46 15.26
CA ALA A 139 7.06 -2.14 14.05
C ALA A 139 8.41 -1.61 13.54
N ILE A 140 8.67 -0.29 13.66
CA ILE A 140 9.96 0.33 13.35
C ILE A 140 11.07 -0.21 14.26
N GLU A 141 10.83 -0.36 15.56
CA GLU A 141 11.79 -0.93 16.51
C GLU A 141 12.24 -2.36 16.14
N MET A 142 11.41 -3.11 15.42
CA MET A 142 11.75 -4.44 14.91
C MET A 142 12.63 -4.39 13.66
N SER A 143 12.69 -3.26 12.96
CA SER A 143 13.32 -3.13 11.66
C SER A 143 14.84 -3.15 11.72
N THR A 144 15.47 -3.62 10.65
CA THR A 144 16.93 -3.65 10.51
C THR A 144 17.39 -3.15 9.14
N GLY A 145 16.48 -2.68 8.31
CA GLY A 145 16.77 -2.09 7.01
C GLY A 145 17.30 -0.67 7.12
N GLU A 146 17.86 -0.20 6.04
CA GLU A 146 18.37 1.17 5.90
C GLU A 146 17.24 2.17 5.60
N TYR A 147 16.13 1.67 5.05
CA TYR A 147 14.92 2.44 4.75
C TYR A 147 13.71 1.78 5.38
N ILE A 148 12.81 2.61 5.88
CA ILE A 148 11.51 2.21 6.43
C ILE A 148 10.43 2.51 5.39
N ALA A 149 9.55 1.56 5.15
CA ALA A 149 8.41 1.69 4.25
C ALA A 149 7.11 1.48 5.04
N LEU A 150 6.26 2.49 5.06
CA LEU A 150 4.98 2.44 5.79
C LEU A 150 3.90 1.82 4.89
N LEU A 151 3.31 0.72 5.35
CA LEU A 151 2.23 0.03 4.65
C LEU A 151 1.07 -0.24 5.61
N ASP A 152 -0.16 0.05 5.19
CA ASP A 152 -1.35 -0.27 5.96
C ASP A 152 -1.76 -1.74 5.74
N HIS A 153 -2.40 -2.30 6.75
CA HIS A 153 -2.74 -3.73 6.80
C HIS A 153 -3.85 -4.15 5.80
N ASP A 154 -4.55 -3.21 5.21
CA ASP A 154 -5.61 -3.39 4.22
C ASP A 154 -5.22 -2.91 2.81
N ASP A 155 -3.97 -2.50 2.65
CA ASP A 155 -3.39 -2.10 1.37
C ASP A 155 -2.58 -3.22 0.71
N ILE A 156 -2.38 -3.11 -0.59
CA ILE A 156 -1.56 -4.02 -1.39
C ILE A 156 -0.57 -3.25 -2.24
N LEU A 157 0.64 -3.78 -2.37
CA LEU A 157 1.69 -3.20 -3.17
C LEU A 157 1.65 -3.72 -4.62
N HIS A 158 1.89 -2.82 -5.57
CA HIS A 158 2.20 -3.25 -6.93
C HIS A 158 3.50 -4.10 -6.94
N PRO A 159 3.61 -5.15 -7.76
CA PRO A 159 4.79 -6.02 -7.78
C PRO A 159 6.13 -5.30 -7.99
N SER A 160 6.13 -4.16 -8.68
CA SER A 160 7.32 -3.33 -8.92
C SER A 160 7.58 -2.28 -7.83
N ALA A 161 6.74 -2.15 -6.80
CA ALA A 161 6.80 -1.00 -5.88
C ALA A 161 8.19 -0.84 -5.24
N LEU A 162 8.76 -1.91 -4.70
CA LEU A 162 10.09 -1.84 -4.09
C LEU A 162 11.21 -1.69 -5.13
N TYR A 163 11.03 -2.20 -6.34
CA TYR A 163 11.97 -1.97 -7.44
C TYR A 163 12.00 -0.48 -7.81
N ASP A 164 10.84 0.15 -7.97
CA ASP A 164 10.73 1.58 -8.30
C ASP A 164 11.30 2.47 -7.19
N VAL A 165 11.04 2.12 -5.92
CA VAL A 165 11.68 2.76 -4.75
C VAL A 165 13.20 2.64 -4.84
N MET A 166 13.72 1.46 -5.13
CA MET A 166 15.17 1.25 -5.27
C MET A 166 15.77 2.00 -6.45
N GLN A 167 15.03 2.19 -7.54
CA GLN A 167 15.45 3.07 -8.65
C GLN A 167 15.57 4.52 -8.17
N ALA A 168 14.59 5.03 -7.42
CA ALA A 168 14.63 6.37 -6.86
C ALA A 168 15.82 6.57 -5.92
N ILE A 169 16.12 5.60 -5.06
CA ILE A 169 17.28 5.65 -4.15
C ILE A 169 18.61 5.64 -4.93
N ASN A 170 18.76 4.73 -5.88
CA ASN A 170 20.04 4.55 -6.59
C ASN A 170 20.36 5.67 -7.58
N TYR A 171 19.35 6.16 -8.31
CA TYR A 171 19.58 7.14 -9.37
C TYR A 171 19.30 8.59 -8.95
N HIS A 172 18.41 8.79 -7.96
CA HIS A 172 18.01 10.13 -7.53
C HIS A 172 18.43 10.46 -6.10
N GLN A 173 19.08 9.52 -5.39
CA GLN A 173 19.46 9.67 -3.98
C GLN A 173 18.28 10.09 -3.09
N GLY A 174 17.11 9.51 -3.39
CA GLY A 174 15.87 9.83 -2.69
C GLY A 174 15.96 9.41 -1.22
N GLU A 175 15.85 10.38 -0.31
CA GLU A 175 15.80 10.13 1.14
C GLU A 175 14.36 9.97 1.64
N PHE A 176 13.39 10.57 0.94
CA PHE A 176 11.97 10.42 1.20
C PHE A 176 11.23 10.22 -0.13
N ILE A 177 10.56 9.08 -0.25
CA ILE A 177 9.90 8.66 -1.48
C ILE A 177 8.44 8.38 -1.17
N TYR A 178 7.55 8.83 -2.02
CA TYR A 178 6.13 8.47 -1.98
C TYR A 178 5.63 8.13 -3.38
N THR A 179 4.61 7.30 -3.45
CA THR A 179 4.09 6.77 -4.70
C THR A 179 2.68 7.26 -4.99
N ASP A 180 2.29 7.21 -6.25
CA ASP A 180 0.88 7.25 -6.62
C ASP A 180 0.11 6.09 -5.99
N GLU A 181 -1.19 6.25 -5.86
CA GLU A 181 -2.07 5.24 -5.28
C GLU A 181 -3.35 5.10 -6.11
N LEU A 182 -3.97 3.95 -5.99
CA LEU A 182 -5.30 3.73 -6.54
C LEU A 182 -6.18 3.02 -5.52
N SER A 183 -7.48 3.26 -5.59
CA SER A 183 -8.48 2.52 -4.82
C SER A 183 -9.28 1.59 -5.72
N PHE A 184 -9.68 0.44 -5.17
CA PHE A 184 -10.47 -0.57 -5.87
C PHE A 184 -11.59 -1.10 -4.98
N ASP A 185 -12.57 -1.79 -5.56
CA ASP A 185 -13.72 -2.35 -4.83
C ASP A 185 -13.61 -3.87 -4.75
N GLY A 186 -13.06 -4.35 -3.65
CA GLY A 186 -12.94 -5.76 -3.29
C GLY A 186 -11.91 -6.55 -4.10
N ILE A 187 -11.77 -6.29 -5.39
CA ILE A 187 -10.76 -6.91 -6.27
C ILE A 187 -10.01 -5.84 -7.06
N PRO A 188 -8.69 -6.00 -7.22
CA PRO A 188 -7.81 -5.02 -7.86
C PRO A 188 -8.23 -4.59 -9.27
N ASP A 189 -8.86 -5.47 -10.03
CA ASP A 189 -9.35 -5.16 -11.38
C ASP A 189 -10.52 -4.16 -11.40
N ARG A 190 -11.12 -3.88 -10.24
CA ARG A 190 -12.23 -2.92 -10.10
C ARG A 190 -11.75 -1.58 -9.58
N VAL A 191 -10.84 -0.95 -10.31
CA VAL A 191 -10.32 0.38 -9.97
C VAL A 191 -11.47 1.39 -9.88
N GLN A 192 -11.54 2.09 -8.74
CA GLN A 192 -12.52 3.14 -8.49
C GLN A 192 -11.95 4.53 -8.68
N ASN A 193 -10.71 4.73 -8.26
CA ASN A 193 -10.03 6.00 -8.33
C ASN A 193 -8.53 5.79 -8.51
N ILE A 194 -7.87 6.73 -9.20
CA ILE A 194 -6.42 6.81 -9.29
C ILE A 194 -6.04 8.19 -8.78
N HIS A 195 -5.13 8.23 -7.82
CA HIS A 195 -4.59 9.44 -7.24
C HIS A 195 -3.15 9.62 -7.70
N PHE A 196 -2.97 10.40 -8.76
CA PHE A 196 -1.66 10.89 -9.17
C PHE A 196 -1.23 11.99 -8.22
N LYS A 197 -0.16 11.79 -7.52
CA LYS A 197 0.36 12.75 -6.55
C LYS A 197 1.23 13.78 -7.26
N PRO A 198 1.17 15.06 -6.85
CA PRO A 198 2.06 16.07 -7.39
C PRO A 198 3.49 15.83 -6.89
N ASP A 199 4.45 16.50 -7.53
CA ASP A 199 5.76 16.73 -6.93
C ASP A 199 5.59 17.43 -5.58
N PHE A 200 6.62 17.34 -4.72
CA PHE A 200 6.51 17.87 -3.37
C PHE A 200 6.10 19.36 -3.38
N SER A 201 4.93 19.62 -2.84
CA SER A 201 4.30 20.94 -2.75
C SER A 201 4.00 21.27 -1.28
N PRO A 202 4.85 22.07 -0.61
CA PRO A 202 4.65 22.44 0.80
C PRO A 202 3.31 23.11 1.08
N GLU A 203 2.82 23.93 0.15
CA GLU A 203 1.53 24.63 0.29
C GLU A 203 0.36 23.64 0.28
N SER A 204 0.37 22.69 -0.63
CA SER A 204 -0.63 21.63 -0.70
C SER A 204 -0.56 20.73 0.52
N PHE A 205 0.64 20.38 0.99
CA PHE A 205 0.84 19.51 2.15
C PHE A 205 0.33 20.13 3.46
N ARG A 206 0.39 21.47 3.60
CA ARG A 206 -0.18 22.15 4.77
C ARG A 206 -1.70 22.04 4.88
N SER A 207 -2.38 21.85 3.77
CA SER A 207 -3.85 21.77 3.73
C SER A 207 -4.39 20.36 3.60
N ASN A 208 -3.61 19.43 3.06
CA ASN A 208 -4.00 18.05 2.82
C ASN A 208 -2.78 17.14 2.81
N ASN A 209 -2.82 16.06 3.60
CA ASN A 209 -1.81 15.01 3.50
C ASN A 209 -2.08 14.17 2.24
N TYR A 210 -1.48 14.59 1.12
CA TYR A 210 -1.57 13.83 -0.15
C TYR A 210 -0.51 12.72 -0.26
N ILE A 211 0.48 12.72 0.62
CA ILE A 211 1.59 11.75 0.59
C ILE A 211 1.12 10.35 0.96
N CYS A 212 0.36 10.20 2.05
CA CYS A 212 -0.25 8.97 2.58
C CYS A 212 0.51 7.66 2.23
N HIS A 213 -0.07 6.84 1.36
CA HIS A 213 0.42 5.53 0.95
C HIS A 213 1.15 5.63 -0.40
N PHE A 214 2.20 4.99 -0.66
CA PHE A 214 3.14 4.24 0.13
C PHE A 214 4.37 5.13 0.36
N SER A 215 4.78 5.32 1.61
CA SER A 215 5.86 6.25 1.96
C SER A 215 7.09 5.48 2.43
N VAL A 216 8.28 5.88 1.94
CA VAL A 216 9.57 5.24 2.24
C VAL A 216 10.60 6.32 2.57
N PHE A 217 11.32 6.15 3.70
CA PHE A 217 12.33 7.10 4.20
C PHE A 217 13.45 6.41 4.98
#